data_add6a30d2d3316f35012163f04622b5b
#
_entry.id   add6a30d2d3316f35012163f04622b5b
#
_cell.length_a   1.000
_cell.length_b   1.000
_cell.length_c   1.000
_cell.angle_alpha   90.00
_cell.angle_beta   90.00
_cell.angle_gamma   90.00
#
_symmetry.space_group_name_H-M   'P 1'
#
loop_
_entity.id
_entity.type
_entity.pdbx_description
1 polymer ?
#
loop_
_entity_poly.entity_id
_entity_poly.type
_entity_poly.pdbx_seq_one_letter_code
_entity_poly.pdbx_strand_id
1 'polypeptide(L)'
;MNRSAPALVASTIFLLLGACAVTQVGSVMHPAISGSLDIRAADGSQIRWTPDRCVSGDLAYFVGFDFLSSRGSGHLRAALDPIDGPAARWTQGAGPERAALILRGTDCVTLDLDVQPTAWRVNDVREFAGHVSLSCAAPDGTRVEGRIEVDHCH
;
A
#
# COMPACT_ATOMS: atom_id res chain seq x y z
N MET A 1 -30.34 11.90 85.56
CA MET A 1 -29.90 10.64 84.87
C MET A 1 -29.93 10.88 83.41
N ASN A 2 -28.81 11.35 82.88
CA ASN A 2 -28.66 11.64 81.41
C ASN A 2 -27.89 10.50 80.77
N ARG A 3 -28.48 9.85 79.75
CA ARG A 3 -27.79 8.88 78.88
C ARG A 3 -27.55 9.52 77.53
N SER A 4 -26.31 9.85 77.29
CA SER A 4 -25.81 10.31 76.04
C SER A 4 -25.60 9.09 75.09
N ALA A 5 -26.19 9.12 73.93
CA ALA A 5 -25.95 8.14 72.86
C ALA A 5 -24.76 8.58 71.96
N PRO A 6 -23.87 7.71 71.57
CA PRO A 6 -22.80 8.05 70.62
C PRO A 6 -23.29 8.05 69.20
N ALA A 7 -22.90 9.08 68.42
CA ALA A 7 -23.11 9.21 67.05
C ALA A 7 -22.13 8.33 66.29
N LEU A 8 -22.65 7.41 65.45
CA LEU A 8 -21.90 6.62 64.47
C LEU A 8 -21.60 7.48 63.21
N VAL A 9 -20.32 7.80 63.04
CA VAL A 9 -19.83 8.43 61.83
C VAL A 9 -19.61 7.32 60.78
N ALA A 10 -20.48 7.25 59.80
CA ALA A 10 -20.33 6.37 58.68
C ALA A 10 -19.32 6.98 57.66
N SER A 11 -18.11 6.42 57.63
CA SER A 11 -17.05 6.81 56.70
C SER A 11 -17.32 6.15 55.34
N THR A 12 -17.81 6.94 54.40
CA THR A 12 -18.05 6.50 53.02
C THR A 12 -16.72 6.52 52.26
N ILE A 13 -16.13 5.35 52.08
CA ILE A 13 -14.95 5.18 51.20
C ILE A 13 -15.41 5.22 49.74
N PHE A 14 -15.13 6.32 49.07
CA PHE A 14 -15.26 6.42 47.61
C PHE A 14 -14.10 5.64 46.93
N LEU A 15 -14.39 4.44 46.47
CA LEU A 15 -13.53 3.70 45.56
C LEU A 15 -13.56 4.39 44.20
N LEU A 16 -12.55 5.21 43.87
CA LEU A 16 -12.28 5.71 42.56
C LEU A 16 -11.78 4.52 41.70
N LEU A 17 -12.69 3.91 40.96
CA LEU A 17 -12.35 3.01 39.87
C LEU A 17 -11.71 3.84 38.74
N GLY A 18 -10.39 3.89 38.75
CA GLY A 18 -9.62 4.40 37.63
C GLY A 18 -9.90 3.54 36.41
N ALA A 19 -10.72 4.06 35.48
CA ALA A 19 -10.85 3.50 34.17
C ALA A 19 -9.50 3.64 33.45
N CYS A 20 -8.72 2.56 33.40
CA CYS A 20 -7.63 2.44 32.45
C CYS A 20 -8.25 2.51 31.03
N ALA A 21 -8.19 3.69 30.42
CA ALA A 21 -8.41 3.81 28.99
C ALA A 21 -7.31 2.99 28.31
N VAL A 22 -7.64 1.78 27.91
CA VAL A 22 -6.83 0.99 26.98
C VAL A 22 -6.86 1.78 25.68
N THR A 23 -5.81 2.58 25.43
CA THR A 23 -5.56 3.12 24.10
C THR A 23 -5.42 1.92 23.18
N GLN A 24 -6.44 1.70 22.35
CA GLN A 24 -6.34 0.77 21.26
C GLN A 24 -5.16 1.25 20.40
N VAL A 25 -4.05 0.54 20.48
CA VAL A 25 -2.96 0.66 19.53
C VAL A 25 -3.61 0.33 18.18
N GLY A 26 -3.71 1.34 17.31
CA GLY A 26 -4.36 1.22 16.02
C GLY A 26 -3.82 -0.01 15.33
N SER A 27 -4.70 -0.90 14.92
CA SER A 27 -4.36 -2.03 14.06
C SER A 27 -3.65 -1.45 12.85
N VAL A 28 -2.39 -1.82 12.64
CA VAL A 28 -1.69 -1.52 11.39
C VAL A 28 -2.54 -2.15 10.30
N MET A 29 -3.26 -1.32 9.54
CA MET A 29 -4.05 -1.80 8.42
C MET A 29 -3.07 -2.36 7.40
N HIS A 30 -3.15 -3.66 7.14
CA HIS A 30 -2.41 -4.25 6.04
C HIS A 30 -2.99 -3.72 4.74
N PRO A 31 -2.14 -3.40 3.75
CA PRO A 31 -2.62 -2.95 2.45
C PRO A 31 -3.57 -4.00 1.85
N ALA A 32 -4.79 -3.57 1.52
CA ALA A 32 -5.70 -4.40 0.75
C ALA A 32 -5.31 -4.24 -0.72
N ILE A 33 -4.65 -5.25 -1.27
CA ILE A 33 -4.22 -5.28 -2.67
C ILE A 33 -5.05 -6.30 -3.40
N SER A 34 -5.58 -5.92 -4.57
CA SER A 34 -6.33 -6.81 -5.45
C SER A 34 -5.89 -6.68 -6.89
N GLY A 35 -6.21 -7.70 -7.70
CA GLY A 35 -5.87 -7.72 -9.10
C GLY A 35 -4.55 -8.44 -9.44
N SER A 36 -4.19 -8.41 -10.72
CA SER A 36 -3.00 -9.09 -11.23
C SER A 36 -2.58 -8.52 -12.57
N LEU A 37 -1.34 -8.79 -12.98
CA LEU A 37 -0.84 -8.55 -14.33
C LEU A 37 -0.58 -9.88 -15.04
N ASP A 38 -1.01 -9.97 -16.30
CA ASP A 38 -0.62 -11.01 -17.21
C ASP A 38 0.53 -10.48 -18.08
N ILE A 39 1.69 -11.12 -17.98
CA ILE A 39 2.92 -10.73 -18.67
C ILE A 39 3.27 -11.82 -19.65
N ARG A 40 3.31 -11.48 -20.93
CA ARG A 40 3.73 -12.38 -22.00
C ARG A 40 5.04 -11.88 -22.58
N ALA A 41 6.11 -12.61 -22.36
CA ALA A 41 7.42 -12.28 -22.92
C ALA A 41 7.49 -12.54 -24.43
N ALA A 42 8.49 -11.97 -25.08
CA ALA A 42 8.70 -12.12 -26.53
C ALA A 42 8.92 -13.58 -26.97
N ASP A 43 9.46 -14.43 -26.11
CA ASP A 43 9.66 -15.87 -26.36
C ASP A 43 8.36 -16.69 -26.21
N GLY A 44 7.23 -16.05 -25.93
CA GLY A 44 5.93 -16.68 -25.75
C GLY A 44 5.67 -17.19 -24.34
N SER A 45 6.62 -17.11 -23.41
CA SER A 45 6.38 -17.44 -22.01
C SER A 45 5.37 -16.47 -21.39
N GLN A 46 4.53 -17.00 -20.49
CA GLN A 46 3.48 -16.22 -19.86
C GLN A 46 3.55 -16.39 -18.33
N ILE A 47 3.42 -15.26 -17.65
CA ILE A 47 3.40 -15.19 -16.19
C ILE A 47 2.17 -14.40 -15.78
N ARG A 48 1.36 -14.97 -14.89
CA ARG A 48 0.38 -14.20 -14.13
C ARG A 48 1.01 -13.80 -12.81
N TRP A 49 1.13 -12.51 -12.60
CA TRP A 49 1.75 -11.95 -11.41
C TRP A 49 0.72 -11.21 -10.54
N THR A 50 0.71 -11.55 -9.27
CA THR A 50 -0.16 -10.93 -8.25
C THR A 50 0.74 -10.39 -7.15
N PRO A 51 0.72 -9.09 -6.87
CA PRO A 51 1.41 -8.52 -5.74
C PRO A 51 0.69 -8.85 -4.43
N ASP A 52 1.45 -8.92 -3.36
CA ASP A 52 0.95 -9.09 -1.99
C ASP A 52 1.50 -8.02 -1.05
N ARG A 53 2.31 -7.11 -1.57
CA ARG A 53 2.87 -5.98 -0.83
C ARG A 53 2.86 -4.73 -1.70
N CYS A 54 2.61 -3.59 -1.04
CA CYS A 54 2.73 -2.27 -1.63
C CYS A 54 3.57 -1.38 -0.74
N VAL A 55 4.47 -0.61 -1.34
CA VAL A 55 5.22 0.44 -0.68
C VAL A 55 4.85 1.77 -1.33
N SER A 56 4.52 2.76 -0.51
CA SER A 56 4.22 4.11 -0.98
C SER A 56 5.43 4.75 -1.67
N GLY A 57 5.19 5.37 -2.81
CA GLY A 57 6.21 6.13 -3.50
C GLY A 57 6.77 7.30 -2.70
N ASP A 58 6.03 7.82 -1.72
CA ASP A 58 6.47 8.90 -0.83
C ASP A 58 7.77 8.53 -0.09
N LEU A 59 7.96 7.26 0.26
CA LEU A 59 9.20 6.76 0.87
C LEU A 59 10.42 6.93 -0.06
N ALA A 60 10.22 6.87 -1.36
CA ALA A 60 11.27 6.98 -2.38
C ALA A 60 11.18 8.28 -3.20
N TYR A 61 10.45 9.26 -2.68
CA TYR A 61 10.30 10.62 -3.25
C TYR A 61 9.66 10.66 -4.64
N PHE A 62 8.68 9.78 -4.90
CA PHE A 62 7.86 9.84 -6.12
C PHE A 62 6.37 9.68 -5.79
N VAL A 63 5.50 10.10 -6.70
CA VAL A 63 4.06 9.90 -6.58
C VAL A 63 3.70 8.60 -7.29
N GLY A 64 3.24 7.60 -6.52
CA GLY A 64 2.92 6.29 -7.09
C GLY A 64 3.10 5.14 -6.11
N PHE A 65 3.25 3.94 -6.69
CA PHE A 65 3.28 2.68 -5.96
C PHE A 65 4.47 1.83 -6.36
N ASP A 66 5.08 1.16 -5.38
CA ASP A 66 5.96 0.03 -5.56
C ASP A 66 5.22 -1.25 -5.14
N PHE A 67 4.79 -2.05 -6.10
CA PHE A 67 4.17 -3.34 -5.87
C PHE A 67 5.20 -4.46 -5.89
N LEU A 68 5.17 -5.31 -4.89
CA LEU A 68 6.10 -6.41 -4.72
C LEU A 68 5.35 -7.72 -4.49
N SER A 69 6.01 -8.84 -4.77
CA SER A 69 5.54 -10.16 -4.38
C SER A 69 6.52 -10.77 -3.39
N SER A 70 6.01 -11.25 -2.24
CA SER A 70 6.80 -11.96 -1.23
C SER A 70 7.46 -13.22 -1.78
N ARG A 71 6.92 -13.77 -2.87
CA ARG A 71 7.48 -14.92 -3.59
C ARG A 71 8.64 -14.56 -4.51
N GLY A 72 9.08 -13.29 -4.50
CA GLY A 72 10.25 -12.83 -5.26
C GLY A 72 10.11 -12.89 -6.78
N SER A 73 8.89 -13.05 -7.30
CA SER A 73 8.65 -13.28 -8.73
C SER A 73 8.61 -12.00 -9.57
N GLY A 74 8.59 -10.83 -8.96
CA GLY A 74 8.55 -9.57 -9.71
C GLY A 74 8.33 -8.34 -8.84
N HIS A 75 8.61 -7.19 -9.44
CA HIS A 75 8.44 -5.87 -8.88
C HIS A 75 7.88 -4.93 -9.96
N LEU A 76 6.80 -4.24 -9.65
CA LEU A 76 6.23 -3.20 -10.49
C LEU A 76 6.31 -1.86 -9.76
N ARG A 77 7.04 -0.91 -10.32
CA ARG A 77 6.94 0.50 -9.94
C ARG A 77 6.01 1.20 -10.92
N ALA A 78 4.94 1.79 -10.40
CA ALA A 78 4.06 2.66 -11.16
C ALA A 78 4.18 4.08 -10.60
N ALA A 79 4.62 5.03 -11.42
CA ALA A 79 4.94 6.39 -11.00
C ALA A 79 4.30 7.43 -11.92
N LEU A 80 3.84 8.54 -11.33
CA LEU A 80 3.47 9.76 -12.05
C LEU A 80 4.70 10.65 -12.19
N ASP A 81 5.19 10.78 -13.41
CA ASP A 81 6.17 11.82 -13.73
C ASP A 81 5.42 13.12 -14.01
N PRO A 82 5.79 14.26 -13.39
CA PRO A 82 5.10 15.53 -13.60
C PRO A 82 5.25 16.10 -15.01
N ILE A 83 6.22 15.62 -15.79
CA ILE A 83 6.50 16.09 -17.16
C ILE A 83 6.02 15.06 -18.18
N ASP A 84 6.43 13.79 -17.99
CA ASP A 84 6.20 12.71 -18.97
C ASP A 84 4.91 11.93 -18.72
N GLY A 85 4.20 12.22 -17.60
CA GLY A 85 2.98 11.52 -17.22
C GLY A 85 3.23 10.14 -16.59
N PRO A 86 2.25 9.22 -16.63
CA PRO A 86 2.38 7.93 -15.99
C PRO A 86 3.43 7.05 -16.69
N ALA A 87 4.20 6.36 -15.88
CA ALA A 87 5.17 5.35 -16.33
C ALA A 87 5.11 4.12 -15.43
N ALA A 88 5.32 2.94 -16.01
CA ALA A 88 5.44 1.71 -15.25
C ALA A 88 6.78 1.03 -15.56
N ARG A 89 7.42 0.51 -14.52
CA ARG A 89 8.67 -0.22 -14.60
C ARG A 89 8.47 -1.61 -14.02
N TRP A 90 8.55 -2.61 -14.86
CA TRP A 90 8.49 -4.00 -14.45
C TRP A 90 9.89 -4.62 -14.38
N THR A 91 10.15 -5.36 -13.31
CA THR A 91 11.39 -6.12 -13.12
C THR A 91 11.02 -7.54 -12.71
N GLN A 92 11.48 -8.54 -13.45
CA GLN A 92 11.27 -9.93 -13.12
C GLN A 92 12.31 -10.40 -12.08
N GLY A 93 11.83 -10.98 -10.97
CA GLY A 93 12.67 -11.51 -9.88
C GLY A 93 13.09 -10.45 -8.85
N ALA A 94 13.71 -10.92 -7.78
CA ALA A 94 14.20 -10.07 -6.69
C ALA A 94 15.63 -9.62 -6.98
N GLY A 95 15.82 -8.42 -7.51
CA GLY A 95 17.15 -7.84 -7.65
C GLY A 95 17.15 -6.61 -8.55
N PRO A 96 17.90 -5.56 -8.17
CA PRO A 96 17.98 -4.32 -8.93
C PRO A 96 18.74 -4.44 -10.26
N GLU A 97 19.44 -5.55 -10.48
CA GLU A 97 20.36 -5.70 -11.62
C GLU A 97 19.74 -6.31 -12.87
N ARG A 98 18.48 -6.75 -12.82
CA ARG A 98 17.82 -7.29 -14.01
C ARG A 98 17.27 -6.17 -14.87
N ALA A 99 17.40 -6.34 -16.19
CA ALA A 99 16.88 -5.39 -17.15
C ALA A 99 15.40 -5.12 -16.84
N ALA A 100 15.08 -3.87 -16.51
CA ALA A 100 13.72 -3.48 -16.26
C ALA A 100 13.02 -3.18 -17.58
N LEU A 101 11.83 -3.71 -17.76
CA LEU A 101 10.92 -3.29 -18.80
C LEU A 101 10.33 -1.94 -18.40
N ILE A 102 10.56 -0.92 -19.21
CA ILE A 102 9.99 0.41 -18.97
C ILE A 102 8.85 0.59 -19.95
N LEU A 103 7.66 0.86 -19.43
CA LEU A 103 6.42 1.10 -20.18
C LEU A 103 6.02 2.56 -20.00
N ARG A 104 5.79 3.24 -21.10
CA ARG A 104 5.34 4.64 -21.15
C ARG A 104 4.06 4.73 -21.95
N GLY A 105 3.41 5.89 -21.92
CA GLY A 105 2.18 6.11 -22.66
C GLY A 105 2.27 5.77 -24.15
N THR A 106 3.46 5.92 -24.76
CA THR A 106 3.71 5.56 -26.19
C THR A 106 3.70 4.06 -26.46
N ASP A 107 3.94 3.24 -25.44
CA ASP A 107 4.01 1.78 -25.53
C ASP A 107 2.66 1.12 -25.18
N CYS A 108 1.67 1.91 -24.80
CA CYS A 108 0.44 1.44 -24.19
C CYS A 108 -0.81 1.95 -24.92
N VAL A 109 -1.79 1.06 -25.07
CA VAL A 109 -3.17 1.45 -25.35
C VAL A 109 -3.81 2.03 -24.09
N THR A 110 -3.45 1.45 -22.93
CA THR A 110 -3.87 1.94 -21.60
C THR A 110 -2.67 1.94 -20.70
N LEU A 111 -2.37 3.08 -20.12
CA LEU A 111 -1.48 3.26 -18.98
C LEU A 111 -2.15 4.29 -18.09
N ASP A 112 -3.01 3.80 -17.21
CA ASP A 112 -3.80 4.60 -16.30
C ASP A 112 -3.29 4.38 -14.87
N LEU A 113 -2.95 5.46 -14.21
CA LEU A 113 -2.43 5.48 -12.86
C LEU A 113 -3.18 6.54 -12.04
N ASP A 114 -4.04 6.07 -11.15
CA ASP A 114 -4.72 6.90 -10.16
C ASP A 114 -4.02 6.75 -8.81
N VAL A 115 -3.55 7.87 -8.27
CA VAL A 115 -2.82 7.92 -6.98
C VAL A 115 -3.48 8.98 -6.11
N GLN A 116 -4.18 8.51 -5.09
CA GLN A 116 -4.90 9.35 -4.15
C GLN A 116 -4.19 9.37 -2.79
N PRO A 117 -3.72 10.52 -2.30
CA PRO A 117 -3.18 10.59 -0.95
C PRO A 117 -4.30 10.37 0.06
N THR A 118 -4.09 9.49 1.02
CA THR A 118 -5.01 9.32 2.13
C THR A 118 -4.71 10.33 3.25
N ALA A 119 -5.57 10.36 4.28
CA ALA A 119 -5.35 11.18 5.46
C ALA A 119 -4.29 10.59 6.40
N TRP A 120 -3.83 9.37 6.15
CA TRP A 120 -2.95 8.62 7.04
C TRP A 120 -1.47 8.78 6.68
N ARG A 121 -0.64 8.75 7.72
CA ARG A 121 0.82 8.69 7.63
C ARG A 121 1.32 7.63 8.61
N VAL A 122 2.28 6.83 8.16
CA VAL A 122 2.97 5.86 8.99
C VAL A 122 4.46 6.21 8.98
N ASN A 123 5.02 6.55 10.15
CA ASN A 123 6.41 7.00 10.29
C ASN A 123 6.77 8.15 9.31
N ASP A 124 5.89 9.17 9.24
CA ASP A 124 6.00 10.33 8.33
C ASP A 124 5.87 10.02 6.83
N VAL A 125 5.75 8.76 6.44
CA VAL A 125 5.46 8.35 5.06
C VAL A 125 3.96 8.50 4.79
N ARG A 126 3.61 9.21 3.73
CA ARG A 126 2.22 9.37 3.28
C ARG A 126 1.71 8.08 2.69
N GLU A 127 0.53 7.68 3.12
CA GLU A 127 -0.18 6.56 2.55
C GLU A 127 -0.92 6.98 1.29
N PHE A 128 -0.92 6.10 0.28
CA PHE A 128 -1.68 6.26 -0.95
C PHE A 128 -2.69 5.13 -1.13
N ALA A 129 -3.80 5.46 -1.80
CA ALA A 129 -4.77 4.53 -2.36
C ALA A 129 -4.90 4.76 -3.85
N GLY A 130 -5.46 3.81 -4.59
CA GLY A 130 -5.73 3.97 -6.01
C GLY A 130 -5.49 2.73 -6.83
N HIS A 131 -5.09 2.90 -8.08
CA HIS A 131 -4.88 1.77 -8.98
C HIS A 131 -3.86 2.05 -10.08
N VAL A 132 -3.40 0.97 -10.70
CA VAL A 132 -2.70 0.98 -11.99
C VAL A 132 -3.39 0.03 -12.95
N SER A 133 -3.69 0.51 -14.17
CA SER A 133 -4.22 -0.31 -15.28
C SER A 133 -3.27 -0.24 -16.45
N LEU A 134 -2.87 -1.40 -16.97
CA LEU A 134 -1.90 -1.54 -18.03
C LEU A 134 -2.47 -2.35 -19.20
N SER A 135 -2.27 -1.88 -20.43
CA SER A 135 -2.38 -2.64 -21.66
C SER A 135 -1.29 -2.14 -22.59
N CYS A 136 -0.12 -2.74 -22.49
CA CYS A 136 1.11 -2.24 -23.10
C CYS A 136 1.81 -3.32 -23.92
N ALA A 137 2.51 -2.87 -24.97
CA ALA A 137 3.39 -3.71 -25.78
C ALA A 137 4.75 -3.02 -25.90
N ALA A 138 5.75 -3.58 -25.23
CA ALA A 138 7.10 -3.04 -25.26
C ALA A 138 7.82 -3.30 -26.60
N PRO A 139 8.87 -2.53 -26.91
CA PRO A 139 9.63 -2.68 -28.15
C PRO A 139 10.28 -4.05 -28.33
N ASP A 140 10.57 -4.77 -27.24
CA ASP A 140 11.11 -6.12 -27.27
C ASP A 140 10.07 -7.21 -27.58
N GLY A 141 8.79 -6.82 -27.74
CA GLY A 141 7.67 -7.72 -27.99
C GLY A 141 6.97 -8.23 -26.73
N THR A 142 7.45 -7.87 -25.54
CA THR A 142 6.79 -8.19 -24.27
C THR A 142 5.47 -7.44 -24.16
N ARG A 143 4.41 -8.14 -23.74
CA ARG A 143 3.09 -7.55 -23.46
C ARG A 143 2.79 -7.64 -21.97
N VAL A 144 2.19 -6.57 -21.44
CA VAL A 144 1.76 -6.49 -20.04
C VAL A 144 0.33 -5.98 -20.01
N GLU A 145 -0.56 -6.77 -19.42
CA GLU A 145 -1.98 -6.44 -19.33
C GLU A 145 -2.49 -6.73 -17.92
N GLY A 146 -3.38 -5.88 -17.42
CA GLY A 146 -4.08 -6.10 -16.16
C GLY A 146 -4.31 -4.84 -15.35
N ARG A 147 -4.83 -5.06 -14.14
CA ARG A 147 -5.14 -4.00 -13.18
C ARG A 147 -4.79 -4.45 -11.77
N ILE A 148 -4.24 -3.54 -11.01
CA ILE A 148 -3.96 -3.70 -9.58
C ILE A 148 -4.61 -2.52 -8.87
N GLU A 149 -5.33 -2.80 -7.79
CA GLU A 149 -5.93 -1.82 -6.90
C GLU A 149 -5.34 -1.95 -5.51
N VAL A 150 -5.21 -0.85 -4.80
CA VAL A 150 -4.70 -0.80 -3.44
C VAL A 150 -5.43 0.27 -2.63
N ASP A 151 -5.80 -0.08 -1.39
CA ASP A 151 -6.47 0.86 -0.48
C ASP A 151 -5.50 1.54 0.48
N HIS A 152 -4.49 0.85 0.98
CA HIS A 152 -3.58 1.34 2.02
C HIS A 152 -2.12 0.97 1.67
N CYS A 153 -1.46 1.79 0.85
CA CYS A 153 -0.07 1.62 0.47
C CYS A 153 0.83 2.54 1.30
N HIS A 154 1.70 2.00 2.15
CA HIS A 154 2.59 2.75 3.04
C HIS A 154 4.01 2.18 3.10
#